data_f4b6c4f5a55f680905b48590701c89ae
#
_entry.id   f4b6c4f5a55f680905b48590701c89ae
#
_cell.length_a   1.000
_cell.length_b   1.000
_cell.length_c   1.000
_cell.angle_alpha   90.00
_cell.angle_beta   90.00
_cell.angle_gamma   90.00
#
_symmetry.space_group_name_H-M   'P 1'
#
loop_
_entity.id
_entity.type
_entity.pdbx_description
1 polymer ?
#
loop_
_entity_poly.entity_id
_entity_poly.type
_entity_poly.pdbx_seq_one_letter_code
_entity_poly.pdbx_strand_id
1 'polypeptide(L)'
;MQFINNQVTFKQPKTASSRRQIALTPATCIILRLHRETQNNIRQHAGLENVADNDLVFCQYNGKPYLPNSITHAWIKLTRRCGLDGIRLHDARHTHASLLLKQGIHPKVVQERLGHAGIAITLDLYSHVAPGMQKAAADGFDEAVIGRVSPSNSLDSH
;
A
#
# COMPACT_ATOMS: atom_id res chain seq x y z
N MET A 1 14.86 -9.34 7.08
CA MET A 1 14.73 -10.36 8.12
C MET A 1 14.96 -11.70 7.48
N GLN A 2 15.86 -12.51 8.01
CA GLN A 2 16.09 -13.89 7.61
C GLN A 2 15.93 -14.77 8.85
N PHE A 3 15.46 -16.00 8.64
CA PHE A 3 15.30 -16.98 9.69
C PHE A 3 16.39 -18.05 9.47
N ILE A 4 17.42 -18.05 10.31
CA ILE A 4 18.56 -18.96 10.20
C ILE A 4 18.74 -19.61 11.56
N ASN A 5 18.83 -20.93 11.61
CA ASN A 5 19.03 -21.71 12.85
C ASN A 5 18.07 -21.31 13.99
N ASN A 6 16.78 -21.19 13.68
CA ASN A 6 15.74 -20.80 14.64
C ASN A 6 15.92 -19.38 15.24
N GLN A 7 16.79 -18.55 14.70
CA GLN A 7 16.99 -17.17 15.11
C GLN A 7 16.61 -16.18 14.01
N VAL A 8 15.96 -15.11 14.43
CA VAL A 8 15.63 -14.01 13.53
C VAL A 8 16.82 -13.07 13.44
N THR A 9 17.38 -12.95 12.25
CA THR A 9 18.49 -12.01 11.99
C THR A 9 17.96 -10.83 11.15
N PHE A 10 18.16 -9.60 11.64
CA PHE A 10 17.90 -8.40 10.89
C PHE A 10 19.12 -8.08 10.03
N LYS A 11 18.93 -8.07 8.72
CA LYS A 11 19.93 -7.58 7.78
C LYS A 11 19.49 -6.25 7.21
N GLN A 12 20.44 -5.39 6.95
CA GLN A 12 20.21 -4.16 6.19
C GLN A 12 19.57 -4.49 4.83
N PRO A 13 18.61 -3.69 4.34
CA PRO A 13 18.07 -3.87 3.01
C PRO A 13 19.18 -3.87 1.96
N LYS A 14 19.15 -4.87 1.06
CA LYS A 14 20.22 -5.06 0.06
C LYS A 14 20.28 -3.98 -1.00
N THR A 15 19.18 -3.25 -1.24
CA THR A 15 19.07 -2.26 -2.30
C THR A 15 18.63 -0.90 -1.75
N ALA A 16 19.06 0.18 -2.39
CA ALA A 16 18.64 1.54 -2.05
C ALA A 16 17.10 1.70 -2.15
N SER A 17 16.46 1.07 -3.12
CA SER A 17 15.00 1.11 -3.31
C SER A 17 14.22 0.44 -2.17
N SER A 18 14.88 -0.39 -1.36
CA SER A 18 14.28 -0.99 -0.17
C SER A 18 14.26 -0.03 1.02
N ARG A 19 15.03 1.05 0.98
CA ARG A 19 15.02 2.14 1.96
C ARG A 19 14.22 3.28 1.39
N ARG A 20 13.00 3.47 1.85
CA ARG A 20 12.11 4.53 1.37
C ARG A 20 11.31 5.13 2.49
N GLN A 21 10.98 6.38 2.34
CA GLN A 21 9.98 7.05 3.18
C GLN A 21 8.60 6.89 2.54
N ILE A 22 7.61 6.65 3.36
CA ILE A 22 6.21 6.52 2.94
C ILE A 22 5.41 7.57 3.71
N ALA A 23 4.84 8.54 3.00
CA ALA A 23 3.92 9.49 3.59
C ALA A 23 2.68 8.75 4.12
N LEU A 24 2.33 8.98 5.37
CA LEU A 24 1.16 8.41 6.03
C LEU A 24 0.03 9.44 6.07
N THR A 25 -1.20 8.97 5.94
CA THR A 25 -2.36 9.83 6.17
C THR A 25 -2.56 10.08 7.66
N PRO A 26 -3.22 11.20 8.06
CA PRO A 26 -3.55 11.45 9.47
C PRO A 26 -4.30 10.29 10.12
N ALA A 27 -5.24 9.68 9.41
CA ALA A 27 -5.98 8.50 9.89
C ALA A 27 -5.06 7.31 10.17
N THR A 28 -4.11 7.03 9.28
CA THR A 28 -3.11 5.95 9.48
C THR A 28 -2.23 6.26 10.70
N CYS A 29 -1.84 7.51 10.89
CA CYS A 29 -1.05 7.91 12.07
C CYS A 29 -1.83 7.69 13.39
N ILE A 30 -3.13 7.98 13.41
CA ILE A 30 -3.99 7.73 14.57
C ILE A 30 -4.05 6.23 14.87
N ILE A 31 -4.31 5.40 13.86
CA ILE A 31 -4.37 3.93 14.02
C ILE A 31 -3.04 3.38 14.57
N LEU A 32 -1.90 3.86 14.05
CA LEU A 32 -0.59 3.41 14.52
C LEU A 32 -0.30 3.84 15.96
N ARG A 33 -0.74 5.04 16.37
CA ARG A 33 -0.63 5.48 17.76
C ARG A 33 -1.46 4.61 18.71
N LEU A 34 -2.72 4.36 18.37
CA LEU A 34 -3.59 3.46 19.14
C LEU A 34 -3.03 2.04 19.22
N HIS A 35 -2.44 1.55 18.13
CA HIS A 35 -1.75 0.26 18.13
C HIS A 35 -0.58 0.24 19.11
N ARG A 36 0.24 1.30 19.14
CA ARG A 36 1.36 1.43 20.08
C ARG A 36 0.89 1.49 21.53
N GLU A 37 -0.14 2.27 21.81
CA GLU A 37 -0.74 2.34 23.15
C GLU A 37 -1.26 0.97 23.59
N THR A 38 -1.95 0.25 22.70
CA THR A 38 -2.42 -1.12 22.98
C THR A 38 -1.27 -2.07 23.27
N GLN A 39 -0.18 -2.01 22.50
CA GLN A 39 1.02 -2.83 22.77
C GLN A 39 1.62 -2.52 24.16
N ASN A 40 1.74 -1.24 24.51
CA ASN A 40 2.29 -0.81 25.79
C ASN A 40 1.40 -1.29 26.96
N ASN A 41 0.08 -1.13 26.86
CA ASN A 41 -0.86 -1.59 27.86
C ASN A 41 -0.77 -3.11 28.08
N ILE A 42 -0.70 -3.88 27.00
CA ILE A 42 -0.56 -5.34 27.09
C ILE A 42 0.77 -5.71 27.78
N ARG A 43 1.87 -5.04 27.43
CA ARG A 43 3.19 -5.28 28.06
C ARG A 43 3.14 -4.96 29.57
N GLN A 44 2.55 -3.86 29.94
CA GLN A 44 2.39 -3.45 31.33
C GLN A 44 1.60 -4.48 32.14
N HIS A 45 0.43 -4.89 31.64
CA HIS A 45 -0.39 -5.91 32.31
C HIS A 45 0.29 -7.29 32.38
N ALA A 46 1.22 -7.57 31.49
CA ALA A 46 1.98 -8.81 31.47
C ALA A 46 3.30 -8.74 32.27
N GLY A 47 3.61 -7.62 32.95
CA GLY A 47 4.87 -7.42 33.66
C GLY A 47 6.10 -7.38 32.75
N LEU A 48 5.92 -6.93 31.48
CA LEU A 48 6.94 -6.92 30.46
C LEU A 48 7.40 -5.47 30.12
N GLU A 49 7.32 -4.55 31.06
CA GLU A 49 7.69 -3.14 30.85
C GLU A 49 9.14 -2.94 30.44
N ASN A 50 10.04 -3.82 30.91
CA ASN A 50 11.48 -3.76 30.66
C ASN A 50 11.90 -4.48 29.36
N VAL A 51 10.96 -4.89 28.54
CA VAL A 51 11.30 -5.52 27.24
C VAL A 51 11.85 -4.48 26.29
N ALA A 52 13.05 -4.74 25.74
CA ALA A 52 13.67 -3.86 24.77
C ALA A 52 12.73 -3.54 23.62
N ASP A 53 12.51 -2.25 23.37
CA ASP A 53 11.78 -1.80 22.20
C ASP A 53 12.70 -1.90 20.97
N ASN A 54 12.37 -2.81 20.07
CA ASN A 54 13.12 -3.03 18.83
C ASN A 54 12.60 -2.14 17.67
N ASP A 55 11.84 -1.07 17.96
CA ASP A 55 11.23 -0.17 16.97
C ASP A 55 10.37 -0.90 15.91
N LEU A 56 9.85 -2.07 16.25
CA LEU A 56 9.00 -2.84 15.37
C LEU A 56 7.54 -2.41 15.52
N VAL A 57 6.94 -1.98 14.41
CA VAL A 57 5.50 -1.65 14.38
C VAL A 57 4.67 -2.87 14.78
N PHE A 58 5.02 -4.05 14.27
CA PHE A 58 4.36 -5.32 14.59
C PHE A 58 5.34 -6.28 15.26
N CYS A 59 5.11 -6.58 16.51
CA CYS A 59 5.94 -7.50 17.29
C CYS A 59 5.08 -8.33 18.26
N GLN A 60 5.66 -9.40 18.77
CA GLN A 60 5.11 -10.16 19.89
C GLN A 60 5.16 -9.32 21.19
N TYR A 61 4.45 -9.72 22.22
CA TYR A 61 4.43 -9.01 23.51
C TYR A 61 5.83 -8.84 24.13
N ASN A 62 6.70 -9.83 23.92
CA ASN A 62 8.09 -9.80 24.38
C ASN A 62 9.04 -9.02 23.44
N GLY A 63 8.53 -8.17 22.55
CA GLY A 63 9.31 -7.35 21.62
C GLY A 63 9.93 -8.12 20.45
N LYS A 64 9.81 -9.44 20.40
CA LYS A 64 10.35 -10.24 19.30
C LYS A 64 9.51 -10.07 18.02
N PRO A 65 10.13 -10.15 16.84
CA PRO A 65 9.39 -10.12 15.58
C PRO A 65 8.47 -11.33 15.47
N TYR A 66 7.35 -11.17 14.76
CA TYR A 66 6.53 -12.29 14.37
C TYR A 66 7.26 -13.17 13.35
N LEU A 67 7.02 -14.46 13.42
CA LEU A 67 7.46 -15.38 12.36
C LEU A 67 6.65 -15.12 11.09
N PRO A 68 7.26 -15.18 9.89
CA PRO A 68 6.57 -14.95 8.62
C PRO A 68 5.30 -15.79 8.47
N ASN A 69 5.36 -17.07 8.82
CA ASN A 69 4.22 -17.98 8.74
C ASN A 69 3.06 -17.57 9.68
N SER A 70 3.35 -17.01 10.85
CA SER A 70 2.31 -16.55 11.79
C SER A 70 1.50 -15.42 11.19
N ILE A 71 2.14 -14.48 10.49
CA ILE A 71 1.46 -13.37 9.79
C ILE A 71 0.59 -13.93 8.67
N THR A 72 1.14 -14.85 7.87
CA THR A 72 0.38 -15.46 6.77
C THR A 72 -0.84 -16.24 7.27
N HIS A 73 -0.70 -17.01 8.33
CA HIS A 73 -1.81 -17.76 8.92
C HIS A 73 -2.87 -16.81 9.52
N ALA A 74 -2.45 -15.74 10.20
CA ALA A 74 -3.37 -14.74 10.73
C ALA A 74 -4.16 -14.05 9.59
N TRP A 75 -3.50 -13.74 8.47
CA TRP A 75 -4.15 -13.20 7.28
C TRP A 75 -5.19 -14.15 6.70
N ILE A 76 -4.83 -15.42 6.47
CA ILE A 76 -5.75 -16.44 5.96
C ILE A 76 -6.97 -16.60 6.88
N LYS A 77 -6.76 -16.61 8.20
CA LYS A 77 -7.85 -16.69 9.16
C LYS A 77 -8.77 -15.46 9.10
N LEU A 78 -8.19 -14.27 8.95
CA LEU A 78 -8.94 -13.03 8.83
C LEU A 78 -9.78 -13.01 7.54
N THR A 79 -9.16 -13.28 6.39
CA THR A 79 -9.85 -13.25 5.09
C THR A 79 -10.99 -14.26 5.03
N ARG A 80 -10.81 -15.48 5.55
CA ARG A 80 -11.90 -16.48 5.68
C ARG A 80 -13.08 -15.97 6.50
N ARG A 81 -12.79 -15.33 7.64
CA ARG A 81 -13.85 -14.76 8.50
C ARG A 81 -14.62 -13.62 7.81
N CYS A 82 -14.01 -12.95 6.85
CA CYS A 82 -14.63 -11.90 6.04
C CYS A 82 -15.28 -12.44 4.74
N GLY A 83 -15.32 -13.76 4.52
CA GLY A 83 -15.82 -14.35 3.28
C GLY A 83 -14.92 -14.13 2.06
N LEU A 84 -13.66 -13.76 2.28
CA LEU A 84 -12.66 -13.50 1.23
C LEU A 84 -11.65 -14.66 1.17
N ASP A 85 -12.14 -15.88 0.95
CA ASP A 85 -11.28 -17.05 0.90
C ASP A 85 -10.35 -17.01 -0.31
N GLY A 86 -9.15 -17.54 -0.15
CA GLY A 86 -8.14 -17.58 -1.21
C GLY A 86 -7.33 -16.29 -1.42
N ILE A 87 -7.68 -15.18 -0.76
CA ILE A 87 -6.94 -13.92 -0.88
C ILE A 87 -5.63 -13.99 -0.09
N ARG A 88 -4.50 -13.88 -0.76
CA ARG A 88 -3.16 -13.88 -0.14
C ARG A 88 -2.82 -12.50 0.43
N LEU A 89 -1.93 -12.46 1.41
CA LEU A 89 -1.43 -11.18 1.96
C LEU A 89 -0.79 -10.28 0.88
N HIS A 90 -0.13 -10.88 -0.11
CA HIS A 90 0.44 -10.14 -1.23
C HIS A 90 -0.61 -9.47 -2.13
N ASP A 91 -1.80 -10.05 -2.21
CA ASP A 91 -2.89 -9.51 -3.01
C ASP A 91 -3.43 -8.18 -2.42
N ALA A 92 -3.31 -7.97 -1.10
CA ALA A 92 -3.59 -6.68 -0.49
C ALA A 92 -2.68 -5.56 -1.02
N ARG A 93 -1.42 -5.88 -1.32
CA ARG A 93 -0.49 -4.95 -1.94
C ARG A 93 -0.89 -4.62 -3.38
N HIS A 94 -1.31 -5.63 -4.16
CA HIS A 94 -1.83 -5.43 -5.51
C HIS A 94 -3.10 -4.59 -5.49
N THR A 95 -4.00 -4.86 -4.56
CA THR A 95 -5.24 -4.07 -4.38
C THR A 95 -4.91 -2.61 -4.07
N HIS A 96 -3.96 -2.35 -3.16
CA HIS A 96 -3.53 -0.98 -2.86
C HIS A 96 -2.95 -0.27 -4.10
N ALA A 97 -2.11 -0.95 -4.89
CA ALA A 97 -1.59 -0.42 -6.13
C ALA A 97 -2.71 -0.09 -7.13
N SER A 98 -3.64 -1.02 -7.35
CA SER A 98 -4.77 -0.85 -8.26
C SER A 98 -5.67 0.33 -7.88
N LEU A 99 -5.93 0.51 -6.58
CA LEU A 99 -6.74 1.63 -6.08
C LEU A 99 -6.06 2.98 -6.34
N LEU A 100 -4.75 3.08 -6.10
CA LEU A 100 -4.00 4.30 -6.39
C LEU A 100 -3.98 4.63 -7.89
N LEU A 101 -3.77 3.62 -8.73
CA LEU A 101 -3.77 3.78 -10.18
C LEU A 101 -5.15 4.18 -10.71
N LYS A 102 -6.23 3.61 -10.18
CA LYS A 102 -7.61 4.03 -10.49
C LYS A 102 -7.92 5.47 -10.08
N GLN A 103 -7.27 5.97 -9.04
CA GLN A 103 -7.35 7.37 -8.62
C GLN A 103 -6.51 8.31 -9.49
N GLY A 104 -5.88 7.83 -10.56
CA GLY A 104 -5.04 8.63 -11.44
C GLY A 104 -3.64 8.93 -10.87
N ILE A 105 -3.23 8.28 -9.78
CA ILE A 105 -1.89 8.46 -9.25
C ILE A 105 -0.87 7.90 -10.24
N HIS A 106 0.13 8.72 -10.57
CA HIS A 106 1.14 8.36 -11.56
C HIS A 106 1.84 7.04 -11.20
N PRO A 107 2.01 6.09 -12.15
CA PRO A 107 2.60 4.77 -11.88
C PRO A 107 3.97 4.82 -11.19
N LYS A 108 4.78 5.83 -11.48
CA LYS A 108 6.08 6.04 -10.83
C LYS A 108 5.95 6.27 -9.33
N VAL A 109 4.98 7.07 -8.91
CA VAL A 109 4.70 7.34 -7.49
C VAL A 109 4.23 6.06 -6.78
N VAL A 110 3.37 5.28 -7.45
CA VAL A 110 2.91 3.98 -6.93
C VAL A 110 4.06 3.00 -6.79
N GLN A 111 4.94 2.93 -7.79
CA GLN A 111 6.16 2.10 -7.76
C GLN A 111 7.03 2.44 -6.55
N GLU A 112 7.33 3.72 -6.35
CA GLU A 112 8.20 4.20 -5.26
C GLU A 112 7.55 3.92 -3.89
N ARG A 113 6.26 4.25 -3.73
CA ARG A 113 5.50 4.01 -2.51
C ARG A 113 5.52 2.53 -2.12
N LEU A 114 5.31 1.65 -3.08
CA LEU A 114 5.30 0.21 -2.85
C LEU A 114 6.71 -0.40 -2.83
N GLY A 115 7.72 0.25 -3.41
CA GLY A 115 9.08 -0.29 -3.53
C GLY A 115 9.12 -1.49 -4.48
N HIS A 116 8.45 -1.41 -5.61
CA HIS A 116 8.62 -2.37 -6.69
C HIS A 116 10.02 -2.20 -7.30
N ALA A 117 10.73 -3.30 -7.53
CA ALA A 117 12.08 -3.28 -8.06
C ALA A 117 12.18 -2.61 -9.45
N GLY A 118 11.11 -2.73 -10.26
CA GLY A 118 10.98 -2.10 -11.56
C GLY A 118 9.59 -1.50 -11.76
N ILE A 119 9.51 -0.52 -12.66
CA ILE A 119 8.22 0.13 -13.01
C ILE A 119 7.32 -0.81 -13.82
N ALA A 120 7.89 -1.79 -14.52
CA ALA A 120 7.13 -2.74 -15.34
C ALA A 120 6.00 -3.42 -14.56
N ILE A 121 6.28 -3.88 -13.34
CA ILE A 121 5.26 -4.51 -12.47
C ILE A 121 4.08 -3.57 -12.20
N THR A 122 4.34 -2.28 -12.08
CA THR A 122 3.28 -1.28 -11.84
C THR A 122 2.55 -0.93 -13.13
N LEU A 123 3.25 -0.88 -14.27
CA LEU A 123 2.65 -0.63 -15.58
C LEU A 123 1.78 -1.79 -16.05
N ASP A 124 2.19 -3.03 -15.82
CA ASP A 124 1.36 -4.20 -16.10
C ASP A 124 0.02 -4.11 -15.35
N LEU A 125 0.09 -3.76 -14.06
CA LEU A 125 -1.11 -3.56 -13.28
C LEU A 125 -1.97 -2.40 -13.79
N TYR A 126 -1.33 -1.32 -14.24
CA TYR A 126 -1.98 -0.13 -14.76
C TYR A 126 -2.77 -0.42 -16.05
N SER A 127 -2.22 -1.21 -16.96
CA SER A 127 -2.89 -1.60 -18.20
C SER A 127 -4.20 -2.36 -17.95
N HIS A 128 -4.27 -3.11 -16.84
CA HIS A 128 -5.48 -3.84 -16.46
C HIS A 128 -6.54 -2.98 -15.75
N VAL A 129 -6.14 -1.93 -15.05
CA VAL A 129 -7.08 -1.15 -14.21
C VAL A 129 -7.59 0.12 -14.88
N ALA A 130 -7.00 0.53 -15.97
CA ALA A 130 -7.33 1.77 -16.69
C ALA A 130 -7.61 1.55 -18.19
N PRO A 131 -8.59 0.70 -18.56
CA PRO A 131 -9.03 0.58 -19.95
C PRO A 131 -9.62 1.91 -20.44
N GLY A 132 -9.35 2.27 -21.69
CA GLY A 132 -9.91 3.50 -22.30
C GLY A 132 -9.08 4.77 -22.10
N MET A 133 -7.91 4.69 -21.48
CA MET A 133 -7.02 5.86 -21.30
C MET A 133 -6.56 6.49 -22.60
N GLN A 134 -6.41 5.72 -23.67
CA GLN A 134 -6.07 6.31 -24.99
C GLN A 134 -7.18 7.22 -25.49
N LYS A 135 -8.44 6.86 -25.26
CA LYS A 135 -9.57 7.72 -25.61
C LYS A 135 -9.58 8.98 -24.74
N ALA A 136 -9.44 8.82 -23.41
CA ALA A 136 -9.38 9.97 -22.49
C ALA A 136 -8.20 10.90 -22.77
N ALA A 137 -7.05 10.34 -23.22
CA ALA A 137 -5.91 11.16 -23.64
C ALA A 137 -6.18 11.92 -24.95
N ALA A 138 -6.88 11.30 -25.92
CA ALA A 138 -7.28 11.95 -27.16
C ALA A 138 -8.29 13.06 -26.86
N ASP A 139 -9.34 12.77 -26.09
CA ASP A 139 -10.37 13.74 -25.72
C ASP A 139 -9.76 14.94 -24.93
N GLY A 140 -8.83 14.68 -24.02
CA GLY A 140 -8.11 15.71 -23.26
C GLY A 140 -7.14 16.52 -24.13
N PHE A 141 -6.54 15.91 -25.14
CA PHE A 141 -5.71 16.64 -26.10
C PHE A 141 -6.54 17.57 -26.96
N ASP A 142 -7.67 17.13 -27.47
CA ASP A 142 -8.58 17.97 -28.25
C ASP A 142 -9.10 19.15 -27.43
N GLU A 143 -9.47 18.93 -26.16
CA GLU A 143 -9.89 20.00 -25.26
C GLU A 143 -8.76 21.02 -24.99
N ALA A 144 -7.52 20.55 -24.86
CA ALA A 144 -6.36 21.40 -24.57
C ALA A 144 -5.89 22.21 -25.80
N VAL A 145 -5.99 21.64 -27.02
CA VAL A 145 -5.44 22.22 -28.24
C VAL A 145 -6.48 23.01 -29.02
N ILE A 146 -7.70 22.51 -29.11
CA ILE A 146 -8.77 23.14 -29.91
C ILE A 146 -9.60 24.11 -29.09
N GLY A 147 -9.52 24.00 -27.75
CA GLY A 147 -10.39 24.74 -26.84
C GLY A 147 -11.82 24.20 -26.87
N ARG A 148 -12.66 24.64 -25.94
CA ARG A 148 -14.09 24.34 -26.00
C ARG A 148 -14.66 25.05 -27.21
N VAL A 149 -14.87 24.35 -28.30
CA VAL A 149 -15.76 24.83 -29.36
C VAL A 149 -17.17 24.77 -28.75
N SER A 150 -17.57 25.87 -28.13
CA SER A 150 -18.97 26.07 -27.81
C SER A 150 -19.72 26.17 -29.14
N PRO A 151 -20.74 25.35 -29.39
CA PRO A 151 -21.63 25.59 -30.52
C PRO A 151 -22.31 26.90 -30.22
N SER A 152 -21.82 27.99 -30.88
CA SER A 152 -22.51 29.27 -30.89
C SER A 152 -23.87 29.05 -31.54
N ASN A 153 -24.88 29.04 -30.72
CA ASN A 153 -26.26 29.22 -31.09
C ASN A 153 -26.38 30.58 -31.80
N SER A 154 -26.45 30.56 -33.10
CA SER A 154 -26.90 31.75 -33.87
C SER A 154 -27.49 31.33 -35.21
N LEU A 155 -28.71 30.85 -35.15
CA LEU A 155 -29.64 31.00 -36.27
C LEU A 155 -30.99 31.42 -35.68
N ASP A 156 -31.02 32.67 -35.20
CA ASP A 156 -32.25 33.45 -35.20
C ASP A 156 -32.15 34.52 -36.29
N SER A 157 -33.21 34.66 -37.00
CA SER A 157 -33.64 35.77 -37.88
C SER A 157 -33.54 35.49 -39.39
N HIS A 158 -34.58 35.13 -40.01
CA HIS A 158 -35.59 35.88 -40.77
C HIS A 158 -36.43 34.95 -41.60
#